data_b5999d2f80c3ed482191893c3b6cfb4a
#
_entry.id   b5999d2f80c3ed482191893c3b6cfb4a
#
_cell.length_a   1.000
_cell.length_b   1.000
_cell.length_c   1.000
_cell.angle_alpha   90.00
_cell.angle_beta   90.00
_cell.angle_gamma   90.00
#
_symmetry.space_group_name_H-M   'P 1'
#
loop_
_entity.id
_entity.type
_entity.pdbx_description
1 polymer ?
#
loop_
_entity_poly.entity_id
_entity_poly.type
_entity_poly.pdbx_seq_one_letter_code
_entity_poly.pdbx_strand_id
1 'polypeptide(L)' 'ISEREKVLMKITDLLGREVPYRPDMPLIFYYEDGTVERKMILKK' A
#
# COMPACT_ATOMS: atom_id res chain seq x y z
N ILE A 1 -10.64 -18.55 -7.26
CA ILE A 1 -10.47 -18.25 -7.01
C ILE A 1 -10.30 -17.48 -6.62
N SER A 2 -10.28 -17.00 -6.39
CA SER A 2 -10.24 -16.26 -5.98
C SER A 2 -9.53 -15.50 -5.67
N GLU A 3 -9.67 -14.53 -5.42
CA GLU A 3 -9.09 -13.70 -5.15
C GLU A 3 -8.73 -13.85 -4.02
N ARG A 4 -8.16 -13.92 -3.62
CA ARG A 4 -7.75 -14.15 -2.64
C ARG A 4 -7.40 -13.20 -1.95
N GLU A 5 -7.26 -13.14 -0.94
CA GLU A 5 -6.86 -12.12 -0.27
C GLU A 5 -5.47 -11.94 -0.35
N LYS A 6 -4.95 -10.76 -0.64
CA LYS A 6 -3.55 -10.48 -0.64
C LYS A 6 -3.12 -10.10 0.74
N VAL A 7 -1.99 -10.61 1.16
CA VAL A 7 -1.48 -10.31 2.47
C VAL A 7 -0.54 -9.12 2.36
N LEU A 8 -0.85 -8.06 3.04
CA LEU A 8 -0.06 -6.85 3.01
C LEU A 8 1.22 -7.04 3.81
N MET A 9 2.36 -6.77 3.20
CA MET A 9 3.63 -6.94 3.86
C MET A 9 4.12 -5.65 4.48
N LYS A 10 4.05 -4.58 3.74
CA LYS A 10 4.51 -3.32 4.29
C LYS A 10 3.93 -2.17 3.49
N ILE A 11 3.99 -1.00 4.06
CA ILE A 11 3.52 0.21 3.42
C ILE A 11 4.65 1.20 3.45
N THR A 12 4.93 1.83 2.32
CA THR A 12 5.97 2.85 2.26
C THR A 12 5.41 4.11 1.66
N ASP A 13 6.12 5.21 1.85
CA ASP A 13 5.74 6.44 1.18
C ASP A 13 6.46 6.48 -0.17
N LEU A 14 6.34 7.58 -0.88
CA LEU A 14 6.92 7.67 -2.22
C LEU A 14 8.43 7.71 -2.20
N LEU A 15 9.02 7.93 -1.04
CA LEU A 15 10.46 7.93 -0.92
C LEU A 15 11.00 6.55 -0.55
N GLY A 16 10.11 5.58 -0.38
CA GLY A 16 10.53 4.23 -0.04
C GLY A 16 10.70 3.96 1.43
N ARG A 17 10.29 4.88 2.29
CA ARG A 17 10.43 4.67 3.72
C ARG A 17 9.18 4.02 4.28
N GLU A 18 9.36 3.08 5.17
CA GLU A 18 8.23 2.42 5.79
C GLU A 18 7.49 3.39 6.68
N VAL A 19 6.20 3.48 6.51
CA VAL A 19 5.38 4.39 7.30
C VAL A 19 4.08 3.69 7.64
N PRO A 20 3.40 4.14 8.68
CA PRO A 20 2.10 3.58 9.01
C PRO A 20 1.07 4.04 7.98
N TYR A 21 -0.05 3.35 7.96
CA TYR A 21 -1.09 3.70 7.00
C TYR A 21 -1.62 5.11 7.27
N ARG A 22 -1.66 5.90 6.23
CA ARG A 22 -2.16 7.25 6.34
C ARG A 22 -2.97 7.56 5.11
N PRO A 23 -4.27 7.75 5.24
CA PRO A 23 -5.11 8.01 4.07
C PRO A 23 -4.92 9.38 3.47
N ASP A 24 -4.23 10.28 4.16
CA ASP A 24 -4.08 11.64 3.64
C ASP A 24 -2.81 11.84 2.83
N MET A 25 -2.11 10.78 2.49
CA MET A 25 -0.91 10.94 1.70
C MET A 25 -0.76 9.73 0.79
N PRO A 26 -0.01 9.88 -0.31
CA PRO A 26 0.18 8.77 -1.21
C PRO A 26 1.06 7.71 -0.58
N LEU A 27 0.67 6.46 -0.75
CA LEU A 27 1.38 5.37 -0.15
C LEU A 27 1.55 4.25 -1.17
N ILE A 28 2.53 3.42 -0.93
CA ILE A 28 2.78 2.26 -1.77
C ILE A 28 2.61 1.04 -0.90
N PHE A 29 1.75 0.13 -1.34
CA PHE A 29 1.45 -1.08 -0.60
C PHE A 29 2.14 -2.26 -1.25
N TYR A 30 2.90 -3.01 -0.46
CA TYR A 30 3.61 -4.19 -0.94
C TYR A 30 2.95 -5.43 -0.38
N TYR A 31 2.64 -6.36 -1.26
CA TYR A 31 1.94 -7.57 -0.85
C TYR A 31 2.84 -8.79 -0.96
N GLU A 32 2.45 -9.82 -0.24
CA GLU A 32 3.27 -11.00 -0.13
C GLU A 32 3.44 -11.73 -1.45
N ASP A 33 2.48 -11.63 -2.33
CA ASP A 33 2.55 -12.33 -3.59
C ASP A 33 3.37 -11.58 -4.64
N GLY A 34 4.04 -10.52 -4.23
CA GLY A 34 4.84 -9.75 -5.17
C GLY A 34 4.11 -8.61 -5.83
N THR A 35 2.87 -8.42 -5.49
CA THR A 35 2.09 -7.33 -6.07
C THR A 35 2.41 -6.04 -5.35
N VAL A 36 2.40 -4.95 -6.08
CA VAL A 36 2.63 -3.63 -5.52
C VAL A 36 1.52 -2.72 -6.00
N GLU A 37 0.92 -2.00 -5.08
CA GLU A 37 -0.15 -1.08 -5.44
C GLU A 37 0.17 0.29 -4.90
N ARG A 38 -0.17 1.30 -5.67
CA ARG A 38 0.04 2.67 -5.28
C ARG A 38 -1.31 3.30 -5.09
N LYS A 39 -1.55 3.87 -3.94
CA LYS A 39 -2.83 4.47 -3.66
C LYS A 39 -2.66 5.86 -3.12
N MET A 40 -3.51 6.75 -3.52
CA MET A 40 -3.50 8.09 -3.02
C MET A 40 -4.93 8.49 -2.81
N ILE A 41 -5.31 8.68 -1.58
CA ILE A 41 -6.67 9.06 -1.25
C ILE A 41 -6.67 10.52 -0.89
N LEU A 42 -7.34 11.31 -1.71
CA LEU A 42 -7.41 12.73 -1.45
C LEU A 42 -8.67 13.02 -0.72
N LYS A 43 -8.52 13.54 0.48
CA LYS A 43 -9.68 13.87 1.20
C LYS A 43 -9.84 15.31 1.11
N LYS A 44 -10.96 15.74 0.83
CA LYS A 44 -11.12 17.16 0.71
C LYS A 44 -11.81 17.70 1.88
#